data_7a862bff511f958ab2ce9aaf6ecc3afa
#
_entry.id   7a862bff511f958ab2ce9aaf6ecc3afa
#
_cell.length_a   1.000
_cell.length_b   1.000
_cell.length_c   1.000
_cell.angle_alpha   90.00
_cell.angle_beta   90.00
_cell.angle_gamma   90.00
#
_symmetry.space_group_name_H-M   'P 1'
#
loop_
_entity.id
_entity.type
_entity.pdbx_description
1 polymer ?
#
loop_
_entity_poly.entity_id
_entity_poly.type
_entity_poly.pdbx_seq_one_letter_code
_entity_poly.pdbx_strand_id
1 'polypeptide(L)'
;DTSNEVIYRHFTLLPHQKQILDKLRVEREELKNFKNLVVAATGTGKTVISAFDYQEFRRIHSRSRILFTAHREEILRQSLNTYRSVLGDANFGTLWVGNCRPQDESEYENLFVSISMLNSRFEDFFEKLGADFYDYIVIDEAHHSQAESYRKLFAHFVPQLLIGLTATPERMDGRDLRPDFGGRISAEIRLPQALQAGLLTPFQYLCVTDSTDLSDDALWNGQKYNIERLADKLCSKERAGYIVEALHKYLANEYMCRALCFCVNKRHADFMAEQLSLYGF
;
A
#
# COMPACT_ATOMS: atom_id res chain seq x y z
N ASP A 1 -20.62 2.25 24.82
CA ASP A 1 -20.94 3.40 23.94
C ASP A 1 -19.70 4.26 23.78
N THR A 2 -18.83 3.87 22.89
CA THR A 2 -17.78 4.77 22.39
C THR A 2 -18.23 5.20 21.02
N SER A 3 -18.89 6.36 20.97
CA SER A 3 -19.19 7.10 19.76
C SER A 3 -17.88 7.35 19.00
N ASN A 4 -17.63 6.60 17.94
CA ASN A 4 -16.64 6.93 16.95
C ASN A 4 -17.11 8.20 16.23
N GLU A 5 -16.84 9.36 16.81
CA GLU A 5 -16.88 10.62 16.05
C GLU A 5 -15.82 10.53 14.98
N VAL A 6 -16.26 10.31 13.76
CA VAL A 6 -15.41 10.40 12.56
C VAL A 6 -15.02 11.86 12.44
N ILE A 7 -13.85 12.22 12.96
CA ILE A 7 -13.29 13.57 12.79
C ILE A 7 -12.95 13.72 11.31
N TYR A 8 -13.81 14.42 10.56
CA TYR A 8 -13.53 14.79 9.17
C TYR A 8 -12.32 15.71 9.12
N ARG A 9 -11.18 15.16 8.70
CA ARG A 9 -10.00 15.97 8.39
C ARG A 9 -10.26 16.66 7.07
N HIS A 10 -10.28 17.98 7.07
CA HIS A 10 -10.22 18.76 5.83
C HIS A 10 -8.86 18.53 5.18
N PHE A 11 -8.85 17.74 4.08
CA PHE A 11 -7.67 17.57 3.28
C PHE A 11 -7.49 18.77 2.34
N THR A 12 -6.31 19.38 2.41
CA THR A 12 -5.87 20.37 1.43
C THR A 12 -4.74 19.77 0.62
N LEU A 13 -4.82 19.86 -0.69
CA LEU A 13 -3.78 19.36 -1.59
C LEU A 13 -2.45 20.08 -1.35
N LEU A 14 -1.42 19.31 -1.08
CA LEU A 14 -0.05 19.78 -1.01
C LEU A 14 0.49 20.07 -2.43
N PRO A 15 1.52 20.94 -2.58
CA PRO A 15 2.04 21.32 -3.91
C PRO A 15 2.43 20.12 -4.79
N HIS A 16 3.11 19.13 -4.24
CA HIS A 16 3.50 17.92 -4.99
C HIS A 16 2.30 17.09 -5.43
N GLN A 17 1.23 17.04 -4.63
CA GLN A 17 0.01 16.32 -4.99
C GLN A 17 -0.71 17.01 -6.15
N LYS A 18 -0.75 18.34 -6.15
CA LYS A 18 -1.27 19.13 -7.29
C LYS A 18 -0.48 18.85 -8.56
N GLN A 19 0.85 18.85 -8.48
CA GLN A 19 1.70 18.51 -9.63
C GLN A 19 1.44 17.12 -10.20
N ILE A 20 1.18 16.13 -9.32
CA ILE A 20 0.81 14.77 -9.76
C ILE A 20 -0.55 14.79 -10.48
N LEU A 21 -1.56 15.48 -9.92
CA LEU A 21 -2.87 15.61 -10.55
C LEU A 21 -2.79 16.33 -11.91
N ASP A 22 -1.99 17.37 -12.03
CA ASP A 22 -1.77 18.08 -13.28
C ASP A 22 -1.12 17.16 -14.35
N LYS A 23 -0.15 16.33 -13.96
CA LYS A 23 0.44 15.32 -14.85
C LYS A 23 -0.59 14.28 -15.31
N LEU A 24 -1.45 13.81 -14.39
CA LEU A 24 -2.52 12.87 -14.72
C LEU A 24 -3.52 13.48 -15.72
N ARG A 25 -3.81 14.78 -15.58
CA ARG A 25 -4.66 15.51 -16.54
C ARG A 25 -4.02 15.54 -17.92
N VAL A 26 -2.75 15.90 -18.03
CA VAL A 26 -2.01 15.88 -19.31
C VAL A 26 -2.00 14.49 -19.93
N GLU A 27 -1.76 13.43 -19.13
CA GLU A 27 -1.80 12.04 -19.62
C GLU A 27 -3.14 11.71 -20.30
N ARG A 28 -4.25 12.19 -19.76
CA ARG A 28 -5.61 11.91 -20.26
C ARG A 28 -6.02 12.82 -21.41
N GLU A 29 -5.79 14.11 -21.27
CA GLU A 29 -6.27 15.10 -22.24
C GLU A 29 -5.43 15.09 -23.50
N GLU A 30 -4.09 15.06 -23.38
CA GLU A 30 -3.17 15.16 -24.51
C GLU A 30 -2.78 13.79 -25.05
N LEU A 31 -2.40 12.84 -24.16
CA LEU A 31 -1.88 11.55 -24.57
C LEU A 31 -2.93 10.45 -24.67
N LYS A 32 -4.19 10.75 -24.28
CA LYS A 32 -5.33 9.81 -24.31
C LYS A 32 -5.05 8.52 -23.52
N ASN A 33 -4.19 8.60 -22.49
CA ASN A 33 -3.86 7.49 -21.63
C ASN A 33 -4.78 7.50 -20.39
N PHE A 34 -5.71 6.58 -20.36
CA PHE A 34 -6.69 6.41 -19.26
C PHE A 34 -6.32 5.29 -18.29
N LYS A 35 -5.14 4.67 -18.47
CA LYS A 35 -4.57 3.68 -17.56
C LYS A 35 -3.29 4.26 -16.95
N ASN A 36 -3.41 4.86 -15.78
CA ASN A 36 -2.35 5.67 -15.18
C ASN A 36 -1.63 4.92 -14.07
N LEU A 37 -0.30 4.92 -14.08
CA LEU A 37 0.55 4.45 -12.99
C LEU A 37 1.14 5.64 -12.25
N VAL A 38 0.81 5.76 -10.96
CA VAL A 38 1.37 6.76 -10.06
C VAL A 38 2.37 6.11 -9.14
N VAL A 39 3.63 6.51 -9.26
CA VAL A 39 4.72 6.07 -8.39
C VAL A 39 5.00 7.16 -7.36
N ALA A 40 4.65 6.90 -6.10
CA ALA A 40 4.84 7.89 -5.06
C ALA A 40 5.33 7.23 -3.77
N ALA A 41 6.39 7.79 -3.15
CA ALA A 41 6.98 7.25 -1.93
C ALA A 41 5.92 7.12 -0.82
N THR A 42 6.10 6.15 0.07
CA THR A 42 5.23 5.98 1.24
C THR A 42 5.23 7.26 2.07
N GLY A 43 4.06 7.70 2.53
CA GLY A 43 3.92 8.93 3.31
C GLY A 43 3.67 10.20 2.47
N THR A 44 3.73 10.15 1.13
CA THR A 44 3.45 11.32 0.26
C THR A 44 1.95 11.52 -0.05
N GLY A 45 1.09 10.63 0.44
CA GLY A 45 -0.36 10.77 0.32
C GLY A 45 -0.96 10.20 -0.97
N LYS A 46 -0.52 9.03 -1.43
CA LYS A 46 -1.06 8.34 -2.62
C LYS A 46 -2.59 8.26 -2.61
N THR A 47 -3.17 7.85 -1.50
CA THR A 47 -4.63 7.72 -1.34
C THR A 47 -5.33 9.08 -1.44
N VAL A 48 -4.73 10.14 -0.90
CA VAL A 48 -5.27 11.50 -1.01
C VAL A 48 -5.28 11.94 -2.47
N ILE A 49 -4.18 11.67 -3.21
CA ILE A 49 -4.09 11.97 -4.65
C ILE A 49 -5.23 11.29 -5.40
N SER A 50 -5.42 9.98 -5.22
CA SER A 50 -6.48 9.23 -5.91
C SER A 50 -7.88 9.69 -5.52
N ALA A 51 -8.09 10.11 -4.26
CA ALA A 51 -9.39 10.63 -3.82
C ALA A 51 -9.75 11.98 -4.46
N PHE A 52 -8.77 12.90 -4.58
CA PHE A 52 -8.99 14.16 -5.29
C PHE A 52 -9.13 13.97 -6.80
N ASP A 53 -8.40 13.02 -7.37
CA ASP A 53 -8.53 12.66 -8.77
C ASP A 53 -9.94 12.10 -9.07
N TYR A 54 -10.44 11.22 -8.20
CA TYR A 54 -11.81 10.73 -8.31
C TYR A 54 -12.85 11.83 -8.07
N GLN A 55 -12.61 12.77 -7.15
CA GLN A 55 -13.49 13.92 -6.95
C GLN A 55 -13.62 14.75 -8.24
N GLU A 56 -12.53 14.98 -8.95
CA GLU A 56 -12.54 15.69 -10.23
C GLU A 56 -13.26 14.88 -11.32
N PHE A 57 -12.99 13.58 -11.40
CA PHE A 57 -13.69 12.67 -12.31
C PHE A 57 -15.21 12.67 -12.07
N ARG A 58 -15.63 12.62 -10.81
CA ARG A 58 -17.05 12.62 -10.42
C ARG A 58 -17.78 13.93 -10.75
N ARG A 59 -17.06 15.05 -10.85
CA ARG A 59 -17.68 16.33 -11.30
C ARG A 59 -18.16 16.27 -12.73
N ILE A 60 -17.47 15.51 -13.58
CA ILE A 60 -17.83 15.32 -14.99
C ILE A 60 -18.80 14.14 -15.13
N HIS A 61 -18.59 13.09 -14.34
CA HIS A 61 -19.33 11.83 -14.37
C HIS A 61 -20.08 11.64 -13.04
N SER A 62 -21.17 12.38 -12.83
CA SER A 62 -21.88 12.49 -11.54
C SER A 62 -22.40 11.17 -10.96
N ARG A 63 -22.63 10.17 -11.80
CA ARG A 63 -23.06 8.81 -11.41
C ARG A 63 -21.98 7.77 -11.54
N SER A 64 -20.72 8.21 -11.53
CA SER A 64 -19.58 7.27 -11.66
C SER A 64 -19.46 6.32 -10.49
N ARG A 65 -19.20 5.07 -10.79
CA ARG A 65 -19.02 3.98 -9.86
C ARG A 65 -17.53 3.67 -9.72
N ILE A 66 -17.06 3.48 -8.47
CA ILE A 66 -15.66 3.22 -8.17
C ILE A 66 -15.46 1.84 -7.55
N LEU A 67 -14.41 1.16 -7.99
CA LEU A 67 -13.83 0.00 -7.32
C LEU A 67 -12.44 0.36 -6.79
N PHE A 68 -12.25 0.31 -5.48
CA PHE A 68 -10.95 0.48 -4.85
C PHE A 68 -10.46 -0.85 -4.29
N THR A 69 -9.28 -1.31 -4.71
CA THR A 69 -8.71 -2.57 -4.24
C THR A 69 -7.37 -2.37 -3.55
N ALA A 70 -7.16 -3.11 -2.46
CA ALA A 70 -5.88 -3.20 -1.75
C ALA A 70 -5.71 -4.60 -1.15
N HIS A 71 -4.49 -4.90 -0.66
CA HIS A 71 -4.23 -6.19 -0.04
C HIS A 71 -4.70 -6.30 1.41
N ARG A 72 -4.65 -5.18 2.17
CA ARG A 72 -4.90 -5.17 3.61
C ARG A 72 -6.16 -4.41 3.96
N GLU A 73 -6.91 -4.95 4.91
CA GLU A 73 -8.14 -4.35 5.41
C GLU A 73 -7.91 -2.96 6.01
N GLU A 74 -6.82 -2.77 6.77
CA GLU A 74 -6.51 -1.49 7.40
C GLU A 74 -6.32 -0.38 6.36
N ILE A 75 -5.68 -0.72 5.23
CA ILE A 75 -5.49 0.22 4.11
C ILE A 75 -6.85 0.58 3.51
N LEU A 76 -7.72 -0.39 3.29
CA LEU A 76 -9.06 -0.15 2.74
C LEU A 76 -9.91 0.75 3.64
N ARG A 77 -9.88 0.52 4.97
CA ARG A 77 -10.58 1.36 5.94
C ARG A 77 -10.06 2.80 5.94
N GLN A 78 -8.74 2.97 5.93
CA GLN A 78 -8.11 4.29 5.87
C GLN A 78 -8.42 4.99 4.53
N SER A 79 -8.39 4.25 3.44
CA SER A 79 -8.69 4.79 2.10
C SER A 79 -10.13 5.24 2.00
N LEU A 80 -11.09 4.43 2.44
CA LEU A 80 -12.51 4.80 2.47
C LEU A 80 -12.74 6.08 3.29
N ASN A 81 -12.13 6.18 4.48
CA ASN A 81 -12.24 7.38 5.31
C ASN A 81 -11.61 8.62 4.63
N THR A 82 -10.51 8.44 3.90
CA THR A 82 -9.89 9.52 3.11
C THR A 82 -10.84 9.98 1.99
N TYR A 83 -11.43 9.05 1.25
CA TYR A 83 -12.40 9.37 0.21
C TYR A 83 -13.62 10.09 0.76
N ARG A 84 -14.18 9.62 1.86
CA ARG A 84 -15.31 10.29 2.56
C ARG A 84 -14.96 11.73 2.94
N SER A 85 -13.78 11.93 3.49
CA SER A 85 -13.30 13.26 3.89
C SER A 85 -13.07 14.19 2.70
N VAL A 86 -12.46 13.71 1.61
CA VAL A 86 -12.20 14.49 0.39
C VAL A 86 -13.49 14.84 -0.34
N LEU A 87 -14.42 13.88 -0.42
CA LEU A 87 -15.71 14.08 -1.09
C LEU A 87 -16.71 14.87 -0.24
N GLY A 88 -16.47 14.98 1.08
CA GLY A 88 -17.40 15.61 2.02
C GLY A 88 -18.67 14.78 2.22
N ASP A 89 -18.61 13.47 2.03
CA ASP A 89 -19.76 12.55 2.10
C ASP A 89 -19.45 11.39 3.05
N ALA A 90 -20.05 11.44 4.25
CA ALA A 90 -19.89 10.44 5.30
C ALA A 90 -20.37 9.04 4.89
N ASN A 91 -21.36 8.99 4.03
CA ASN A 91 -22.01 7.76 3.61
C ASN A 91 -21.41 7.20 2.32
N PHE A 92 -20.42 7.89 1.74
CA PHE A 92 -19.77 7.42 0.53
C PHE A 92 -19.11 6.07 0.73
N GLY A 93 -19.40 5.16 -0.17
CA GLY A 93 -18.70 3.90 -0.37
C GLY A 93 -18.92 2.85 0.72
N THR A 94 -18.83 1.61 0.33
CA THR A 94 -19.01 0.43 1.15
C THR A 94 -17.72 -0.36 1.25
N LEU A 95 -17.43 -0.88 2.44
CA LEU A 95 -16.27 -1.71 2.71
C LEU A 95 -16.67 -3.19 2.67
N TRP A 96 -16.00 -3.98 1.83
CA TRP A 96 -16.18 -5.44 1.82
C TRP A 96 -14.90 -6.15 2.25
N VAL A 97 -14.84 -6.49 3.53
CA VAL A 97 -13.72 -7.21 4.16
C VAL A 97 -14.25 -8.20 5.20
N GLY A 98 -13.67 -9.37 5.27
CA GLY A 98 -14.08 -10.40 6.23
C GLY A 98 -15.58 -10.70 6.13
N ASN A 99 -16.30 -10.52 7.24
CA ASN A 99 -17.74 -10.76 7.33
C ASN A 99 -18.61 -9.53 6.97
N CYS A 100 -18.00 -8.36 6.73
CA CYS A 100 -18.71 -7.17 6.31
C CYS A 100 -19.00 -7.28 4.81
N ARG A 101 -20.21 -7.68 4.46
CA ARG A 101 -20.66 -7.83 3.08
C ARG A 101 -21.67 -6.75 2.75
N PRO A 102 -21.61 -6.13 1.55
CA PRO A 102 -22.70 -5.32 1.02
C PRO A 102 -24.02 -6.10 1.00
N GLN A 103 -25.11 -5.45 1.38
CA GLN A 103 -26.43 -6.08 1.50
C GLN A 103 -27.32 -5.76 0.29
N ASP A 104 -27.20 -4.53 -0.23
CA ASP A 104 -27.98 -4.03 -1.34
C ASP A 104 -27.12 -3.80 -2.59
N GLU A 105 -27.73 -3.85 -3.77
CA GLU A 105 -27.05 -3.63 -5.05
C GLU A 105 -26.39 -2.25 -5.14
N SER A 106 -26.98 -1.22 -4.55
CA SER A 106 -26.42 0.13 -4.52
C SER A 106 -25.12 0.24 -3.72
N GLU A 107 -24.89 -0.64 -2.76
CA GLU A 107 -23.67 -0.67 -1.96
C GLU A 107 -22.45 -1.17 -2.75
N TYR A 108 -22.66 -1.80 -3.91
CA TYR A 108 -21.58 -2.22 -4.81
C TYR A 108 -21.09 -1.11 -5.74
N GLU A 109 -21.84 -0.02 -5.89
CA GLU A 109 -21.48 1.06 -6.79
C GLU A 109 -20.16 1.75 -6.42
N ASN A 110 -19.91 1.92 -5.11
CA ASN A 110 -18.69 2.54 -4.60
C ASN A 110 -18.01 1.60 -3.62
N LEU A 111 -17.30 0.60 -4.14
CA LEU A 111 -16.84 -0.53 -3.36
C LEU A 111 -15.35 -0.45 -3.03
N PHE A 112 -15.04 -0.65 -1.75
CA PHE A 112 -13.68 -0.83 -1.22
C PHE A 112 -13.53 -2.28 -0.78
N VAL A 113 -12.74 -3.08 -1.51
CA VAL A 113 -12.66 -4.52 -1.33
C VAL A 113 -11.22 -5.03 -1.37
N SER A 114 -10.90 -6.02 -0.53
CA SER A 114 -9.59 -6.66 -0.62
C SER A 114 -9.50 -7.53 -1.89
N ILE A 115 -8.31 -7.55 -2.51
CA ILE A 115 -8.10 -8.34 -3.71
C ILE A 115 -8.33 -9.84 -3.46
N SER A 116 -8.05 -10.33 -2.26
CA SER A 116 -8.35 -11.72 -1.88
C SER A 116 -9.85 -11.99 -1.84
N MET A 117 -10.65 -11.06 -1.32
CA MET A 117 -12.11 -11.17 -1.30
C MET A 117 -12.68 -11.07 -2.71
N LEU A 118 -12.19 -10.13 -3.52
CA LEU A 118 -12.61 -9.98 -4.92
C LEU A 118 -12.40 -11.31 -5.67
N ASN A 119 -11.23 -11.92 -5.55
CA ASN A 119 -10.94 -13.19 -6.23
C ASN A 119 -11.77 -14.36 -5.72
N SER A 120 -11.95 -14.48 -4.40
CA SER A 120 -12.74 -15.58 -3.81
C SER A 120 -14.22 -15.52 -4.16
N ARG A 121 -14.73 -14.32 -4.52
CA ARG A 121 -16.12 -14.07 -4.86
C ARG A 121 -16.33 -13.70 -6.32
N PHE A 122 -15.29 -13.81 -7.14
CA PHE A 122 -15.32 -13.34 -8.52
C PHE A 122 -16.42 -14.02 -9.33
N GLU A 123 -16.45 -15.33 -9.36
CA GLU A 123 -17.42 -16.13 -10.11
C GLU A 123 -18.83 -16.02 -9.55
N ASP A 124 -18.95 -15.96 -8.22
CA ASP A 124 -20.26 -15.87 -7.54
C ASP A 124 -20.92 -14.52 -7.74
N PHE A 125 -20.13 -13.44 -7.85
CA PHE A 125 -20.65 -12.08 -7.77
C PHE A 125 -20.10 -11.15 -8.86
N PHE A 126 -18.78 -10.91 -8.91
CA PHE A 126 -18.21 -9.87 -9.78
C PHE A 126 -18.35 -10.19 -11.27
N GLU A 127 -18.30 -11.45 -11.66
CA GLU A 127 -18.51 -11.88 -13.04
C GLU A 127 -19.92 -11.57 -13.57
N LYS A 128 -20.89 -11.44 -12.67
CA LYS A 128 -22.28 -11.09 -13.01
C LYS A 128 -22.49 -9.60 -13.26
N LEU A 129 -21.55 -8.76 -12.81
CA LEU A 129 -21.56 -7.34 -13.12
C LEU A 129 -21.11 -7.13 -14.56
N GLY A 130 -21.67 -6.14 -15.25
CA GLY A 130 -21.22 -5.77 -16.58
C GLY A 130 -19.74 -5.37 -16.61
N ALA A 131 -19.08 -5.56 -17.73
CA ALA A 131 -17.68 -5.17 -17.89
C ALA A 131 -17.45 -3.66 -17.67
N ASP A 132 -18.44 -2.85 -17.92
CA ASP A 132 -18.51 -1.40 -17.76
C ASP A 132 -19.14 -0.96 -16.42
N PHE A 133 -19.34 -1.90 -15.49
CA PHE A 133 -20.00 -1.59 -14.21
C PHE A 133 -19.26 -0.55 -13.40
N TYR A 134 -17.93 -0.62 -13.35
CA TYR A 134 -17.10 0.37 -12.68
C TYR A 134 -16.48 1.34 -13.69
N ASP A 135 -16.76 2.63 -13.52
CA ASP A 135 -16.20 3.69 -14.35
C ASP A 135 -14.77 4.01 -13.97
N TYR A 136 -14.44 3.85 -12.69
CA TYR A 136 -13.16 4.21 -12.10
C TYR A 136 -12.63 3.07 -11.23
N ILE A 137 -11.43 2.58 -11.53
CA ILE A 137 -10.79 1.51 -10.74
C ILE A 137 -9.47 2.00 -10.18
N VAL A 138 -9.27 1.80 -8.87
CA VAL A 138 -8.03 2.08 -8.16
C VAL A 138 -7.43 0.78 -7.65
N ILE A 139 -6.14 0.58 -7.96
CA ILE A 139 -5.33 -0.52 -7.44
C ILE A 139 -4.25 0.07 -6.55
N ASP A 140 -4.40 -0.06 -5.25
CA ASP A 140 -3.36 0.32 -4.30
C ASP A 140 -2.34 -0.81 -4.16
N GLU A 141 -1.08 -0.43 -3.93
CA GLU A 141 0.08 -1.33 -3.98
C GLU A 141 0.15 -2.10 -5.31
N ALA A 142 0.06 -1.36 -6.42
CA ALA A 142 -0.02 -1.89 -7.77
C ALA A 142 1.16 -2.80 -8.17
N HIS A 143 2.28 -2.78 -7.43
CA HIS A 143 3.40 -3.71 -7.63
C HIS A 143 2.99 -5.19 -7.42
N HIS A 144 1.83 -5.45 -6.82
CA HIS A 144 1.22 -6.77 -6.76
C HIS A 144 0.27 -7.08 -7.93
N SER A 145 -0.03 -6.13 -8.82
CA SER A 145 -1.06 -6.24 -9.86
C SER A 145 -0.83 -7.38 -10.87
N GLN A 146 0.41 -7.79 -11.07
CA GLN A 146 0.74 -8.91 -11.95
C GLN A 146 0.55 -10.30 -11.31
N ALA A 147 0.16 -10.38 -10.04
CA ALA A 147 -0.28 -11.63 -9.48
C ALA A 147 -1.53 -12.11 -10.22
N GLU A 148 -1.69 -13.43 -10.31
CA GLU A 148 -2.86 -14.05 -10.95
C GLU A 148 -4.20 -13.51 -10.41
N SER A 149 -4.15 -13.04 -9.17
CA SER A 149 -5.26 -12.40 -8.48
C SER A 149 -5.84 -11.16 -9.18
N TYR A 150 -5.03 -10.39 -9.90
CA TYR A 150 -5.51 -9.21 -10.64
C TYR A 150 -5.88 -9.50 -12.09
N ARG A 151 -5.48 -10.65 -12.64
CA ARG A 151 -5.78 -11.01 -14.03
C ARG A 151 -7.27 -11.10 -14.31
N LYS A 152 -8.03 -11.69 -13.37
CA LYS A 152 -9.50 -11.77 -13.50
C LYS A 152 -10.11 -10.36 -13.56
N LEU A 153 -9.65 -9.44 -12.70
CA LEU A 153 -10.11 -8.05 -12.69
C LEU A 153 -9.85 -7.36 -14.03
N PHE A 154 -8.60 -7.43 -14.53
CA PHE A 154 -8.22 -6.77 -15.79
C PHE A 154 -8.86 -7.39 -17.02
N ALA A 155 -9.16 -8.70 -16.98
CA ALA A 155 -9.80 -9.40 -18.08
C ALA A 155 -11.31 -9.10 -18.17
N HIS A 156 -11.95 -8.80 -17.04
CA HIS A 156 -13.39 -8.62 -16.96
C HIS A 156 -13.82 -7.16 -17.05
N PHE A 157 -13.23 -6.28 -16.22
CA PHE A 157 -13.64 -4.89 -16.14
C PHE A 157 -12.91 -3.99 -17.14
N VAL A 158 -13.67 -3.13 -17.81
CA VAL A 158 -13.18 -2.13 -18.77
C VAL A 158 -13.59 -0.74 -18.27
N PRO A 159 -12.90 -0.19 -17.24
CA PRO A 159 -13.24 1.11 -16.68
C PRO A 159 -12.89 2.23 -17.65
N GLN A 160 -13.57 3.38 -17.51
CA GLN A 160 -13.18 4.61 -18.19
C GLN A 160 -11.80 5.09 -17.73
N LEU A 161 -11.47 4.83 -16.44
CA LEU A 161 -10.20 5.22 -15.85
C LEU A 161 -9.69 4.17 -14.87
N LEU A 162 -8.43 3.75 -15.09
CA LEU A 162 -7.71 2.82 -14.22
C LEU A 162 -6.49 3.53 -13.61
N ILE A 163 -6.35 3.50 -12.30
CA ILE A 163 -5.19 4.04 -11.59
C ILE A 163 -4.50 2.94 -10.78
N GLY A 164 -3.21 2.79 -11.00
CA GLY A 164 -2.32 2.03 -10.13
C GLY A 164 -1.51 2.97 -9.23
N LEU A 165 -1.50 2.71 -7.94
CA LEU A 165 -0.72 3.42 -6.94
C LEU A 165 0.36 2.50 -6.40
N THR A 166 1.62 2.93 -6.39
CA THR A 166 2.72 2.16 -5.80
C THR A 166 3.83 3.06 -5.28
N ALA A 167 4.57 2.60 -4.29
CA ALA A 167 5.81 3.26 -3.87
C ALA A 167 7.03 2.72 -4.64
N THR A 168 6.96 1.48 -5.10
CA THR A 168 8.06 0.71 -5.72
C THR A 168 7.57 0.07 -7.00
N PRO A 169 7.78 0.70 -8.16
CA PRO A 169 7.40 0.10 -9.44
C PRO A 169 8.34 -1.04 -9.84
N GLU A 170 9.55 -1.04 -9.29
CA GLU A 170 10.54 -2.10 -9.49
C GLU A 170 10.19 -3.31 -8.64
N ARG A 171 9.93 -4.43 -9.27
CA ARG A 171 9.60 -5.69 -8.60
C ARG A 171 10.86 -6.54 -8.38
N MET A 172 10.88 -7.27 -7.27
CA MET A 172 11.95 -8.23 -6.99
C MET A 172 12.01 -9.38 -8.01
N ASP A 173 10.90 -9.70 -8.69
CA ASP A 173 10.82 -10.72 -9.74
C ASP A 173 11.15 -10.19 -11.15
N GLY A 174 11.55 -8.91 -11.26
CA GLY A 174 11.96 -8.28 -12.51
C GLY A 174 10.83 -7.97 -13.51
N ARG A 175 9.57 -8.25 -13.14
CA ARG A 175 8.44 -7.98 -14.04
C ARG A 175 8.08 -6.50 -14.05
N ASP A 176 7.74 -5.99 -15.21
CA ASP A 176 7.37 -4.60 -15.43
C ASP A 176 5.85 -4.40 -15.25
N LEU A 177 5.47 -3.39 -14.48
CA LEU A 177 4.06 -3.03 -14.26
C LEU A 177 3.48 -2.15 -15.36
N ARG A 178 4.33 -1.46 -16.10
CA ARG A 178 3.91 -0.45 -17.09
C ARG A 178 2.93 -0.99 -18.13
N PRO A 179 3.06 -2.23 -18.64
CA PRO A 179 2.12 -2.76 -19.63
C PRO A 179 0.65 -2.76 -19.17
N ASP A 180 0.38 -2.94 -17.87
CA ASP A 180 -0.98 -2.94 -17.33
C ASP A 180 -1.54 -1.51 -17.22
N PHE A 181 -0.66 -0.48 -17.23
CA PHE A 181 -0.99 0.93 -17.00
C PHE A 181 -0.53 1.83 -18.16
N GLY A 182 -0.91 1.47 -19.39
CA GLY A 182 -0.64 2.31 -20.56
C GLY A 182 0.83 2.36 -21.00
N GLY A 183 1.66 1.40 -20.56
CA GLY A 183 3.06 1.24 -20.98
C GLY A 183 4.05 2.20 -20.32
N ARG A 184 3.62 3.07 -19.38
CA ARG A 184 4.44 4.15 -18.82
C ARG A 184 4.05 4.51 -17.39
N ILE A 185 4.95 5.21 -16.70
CA ILE A 185 4.65 5.87 -15.42
C ILE A 185 4.06 7.25 -15.75
N SER A 186 2.81 7.49 -15.32
CA SER A 186 2.10 8.73 -15.62
C SER A 186 2.56 9.89 -14.72
N ALA A 187 2.86 9.60 -13.45
CA ALA A 187 3.42 10.57 -12.53
C ALA A 187 4.28 9.88 -11.48
N GLU A 188 5.36 10.54 -11.06
CA GLU A 188 6.21 9.99 -10.01
C GLU A 188 6.74 11.05 -9.06
N ILE A 189 6.92 10.64 -7.79
CA ILE A 189 7.71 11.29 -6.75
C ILE A 189 8.38 10.21 -5.90
N ARG A 190 9.65 9.94 -6.18
CA ARG A 190 10.41 8.88 -5.52
C ARG A 190 10.98 9.35 -4.20
N LEU A 191 11.43 8.41 -3.36
CA LEU A 191 11.98 8.68 -2.03
C LEU A 191 13.06 9.77 -2.03
N PRO A 192 14.07 9.79 -2.91
CA PRO A 192 15.07 10.86 -2.91
C PRO A 192 14.47 12.24 -3.17
N GLN A 193 13.52 12.33 -4.12
CA GLN A 193 12.84 13.60 -4.44
C GLN A 193 11.94 14.05 -3.30
N ALA A 194 11.24 13.13 -2.63
CA ALA A 194 10.40 13.43 -1.48
C ALA A 194 11.21 13.92 -0.27
N LEU A 195 12.40 13.36 -0.05
CA LEU A 195 13.34 13.82 0.98
C LEU A 195 13.91 15.20 0.65
N GLN A 196 14.34 15.44 -0.59
CA GLN A 196 14.86 16.74 -1.03
C GLN A 196 13.80 17.84 -0.95
N ALA A 197 12.55 17.50 -1.23
CA ALA A 197 11.43 18.43 -1.13
C ALA A 197 10.92 18.65 0.31
N GLY A 198 11.56 18.02 1.32
CA GLY A 198 11.16 18.13 2.73
C GLY A 198 9.79 17.52 3.04
N LEU A 199 9.28 16.64 2.19
CA LEU A 199 8.00 15.96 2.39
C LEU A 199 8.10 14.79 3.37
N LEU A 200 9.29 14.22 3.48
CA LEU A 200 9.63 13.12 4.38
C LEU A 200 10.80 13.53 5.26
N THR A 201 10.82 13.02 6.49
CA THR A 201 11.93 13.24 7.41
C THR A 201 13.17 12.51 6.93
N PRO A 202 14.34 13.17 6.86
CA PRO A 202 15.60 12.50 6.59
C PRO A 202 15.88 11.41 7.63
N PHE A 203 16.58 10.36 7.21
CA PHE A 203 16.97 9.27 8.09
C PHE A 203 18.46 8.93 7.92
N GLN A 204 19.06 8.35 8.96
CA GLN A 204 20.35 7.72 8.88
C GLN A 204 20.17 6.22 8.67
N TYR A 205 20.87 5.66 7.71
CA TYR A 205 20.93 4.23 7.48
C TYR A 205 22.26 3.70 8.01
N LEU A 206 22.18 2.81 9.01
CA LEU A 206 23.34 2.18 9.63
C LEU A 206 23.26 0.68 9.35
N CYS A 207 24.27 0.15 8.68
CA CYS A 207 24.44 -1.28 8.47
C CYS A 207 25.38 -1.84 9.53
N VAL A 208 24.86 -2.69 10.41
CA VAL A 208 25.62 -3.38 11.44
C VAL A 208 25.80 -4.83 11.03
N THR A 209 27.04 -5.30 10.96
CA THR A 209 27.36 -6.70 10.67
C THR A 209 27.61 -7.45 11.98
N ASP A 210 27.20 -8.70 12.04
CA ASP A 210 27.48 -9.63 13.11
C ASP A 210 28.23 -10.87 12.58
N SER A 211 28.63 -11.77 13.48
CA SER A 211 29.33 -13.01 13.14
C SER A 211 28.42 -14.14 12.68
N THR A 212 27.12 -13.88 12.48
CA THR A 212 26.15 -14.92 12.10
C THR A 212 26.41 -15.37 10.66
N ASP A 213 26.81 -16.61 10.50
CA ASP A 213 27.02 -17.21 9.19
C ASP A 213 25.67 -17.62 8.57
N LEU A 214 25.28 -16.97 7.48
CA LEU A 214 24.08 -17.24 6.71
C LEU A 214 24.35 -17.93 5.37
N SER A 215 25.60 -18.41 5.15
CA SER A 215 26.02 -19.05 3.90
C SER A 215 25.60 -20.51 3.76
N ASP A 216 24.92 -21.08 4.77
CA ASP A 216 24.44 -22.46 4.77
C ASP A 216 23.38 -22.68 3.67
N ASP A 217 23.65 -23.56 2.72
CA ASP A 217 22.76 -23.92 1.61
C ASP A 217 21.37 -24.41 2.09
N ALA A 218 21.27 -24.90 3.33
CA ALA A 218 20.00 -25.31 3.92
C ALA A 218 19.10 -24.12 4.31
N LEU A 219 19.67 -22.89 4.38
CA LEU A 219 18.91 -21.67 4.65
C LEU A 219 18.32 -21.07 3.38
N TRP A 220 18.94 -21.27 2.23
CA TRP A 220 18.55 -20.65 0.97
C TRP A 220 18.24 -21.70 -0.10
N ASN A 221 17.05 -21.69 -0.68
CA ASN A 221 16.61 -22.65 -1.69
C ASN A 221 16.77 -22.16 -3.13
N GLY A 222 17.57 -21.15 -3.38
CA GLY A 222 17.74 -20.51 -4.70
C GLY A 222 16.75 -19.37 -4.98
N GLN A 223 15.66 -19.25 -4.23
CA GLN A 223 14.65 -18.20 -4.40
C GLN A 223 14.29 -17.48 -3.10
N LYS A 224 14.27 -18.17 -1.98
CA LYS A 224 13.88 -17.62 -0.67
C LYS A 224 14.58 -18.37 0.47
N TYR A 225 14.72 -17.66 1.60
CA TYR A 225 15.18 -18.27 2.84
C TYR A 225 14.11 -19.22 3.44
N ASN A 226 14.58 -20.30 4.06
CA ASN A 226 13.76 -21.12 4.94
C ASN A 226 13.56 -20.34 6.26
N ILE A 227 12.34 -19.84 6.46
CA ILE A 227 11.99 -18.92 7.55
C ILE A 227 12.25 -19.54 8.93
N GLU A 228 11.94 -20.83 9.13
CA GLU A 228 12.11 -21.49 10.42
C GLU A 228 13.59 -21.69 10.76
N ARG A 229 14.37 -22.22 9.81
CA ARG A 229 15.81 -22.38 9.99
C ARG A 229 16.55 -21.05 10.16
N LEU A 230 16.10 -20.02 9.44
CA LEU A 230 16.66 -18.68 9.59
C LEU A 230 16.37 -18.14 11.00
N ALA A 231 15.13 -18.30 11.48
CA ALA A 231 14.78 -17.91 12.83
C ALA A 231 15.60 -18.67 13.89
N ASP A 232 15.84 -19.99 13.71
CA ASP A 232 16.71 -20.77 14.61
C ASP A 232 18.12 -20.18 14.71
N LYS A 233 18.71 -19.80 13.59
CA LYS A 233 20.04 -19.17 13.58
C LYS A 233 20.06 -17.76 14.21
N LEU A 234 18.99 -16.99 14.01
CA LEU A 234 18.92 -15.60 14.48
C LEU A 234 18.49 -15.48 15.95
N CYS A 235 17.85 -16.50 16.54
CA CYS A 235 17.48 -16.55 17.95
C CYS A 235 18.69 -16.93 18.83
N SER A 236 19.71 -16.07 18.84
CA SER A 236 20.93 -16.25 19.61
C SER A 236 21.11 -15.09 20.59
N LYS A 237 21.42 -15.42 21.86
CA LYS A 237 21.71 -14.41 22.91
C LYS A 237 22.90 -13.55 22.57
N GLU A 238 23.92 -14.16 21.94
CA GLU A 238 25.11 -13.46 21.48
C GLU A 238 24.73 -12.38 20.45
N ARG A 239 23.92 -12.74 19.44
CA ARG A 239 23.43 -11.79 18.46
C ARG A 239 22.58 -10.69 19.08
N ALA A 240 21.69 -11.03 20.02
CA ALA A 240 20.91 -10.03 20.75
C ALA A 240 21.83 -9.04 21.49
N GLY A 241 22.91 -9.51 22.10
CA GLY A 241 23.94 -8.66 22.70
C GLY A 241 24.58 -7.68 21.72
N TYR A 242 24.98 -8.15 20.52
CA TYR A 242 25.52 -7.26 19.48
C TYR A 242 24.50 -6.19 19.03
N ILE A 243 23.22 -6.56 18.92
CA ILE A 243 22.18 -5.59 18.58
C ILE A 243 22.07 -4.53 19.68
N VAL A 244 22.08 -4.91 20.94
CA VAL A 244 22.03 -3.98 22.07
C VAL A 244 23.27 -3.06 22.09
N GLU A 245 24.46 -3.60 21.91
CA GLU A 245 25.68 -2.80 21.79
C GLU A 245 25.59 -1.78 20.65
N ALA A 246 25.04 -2.18 19.51
CA ALA A 246 24.82 -1.27 18.39
C ALA A 246 23.79 -0.18 18.73
N LEU A 247 22.70 -0.51 19.44
CA LEU A 247 21.72 0.46 19.91
C LEU A 247 22.39 1.50 20.84
N HIS A 248 23.11 1.06 21.85
CA HIS A 248 23.85 1.97 22.74
C HIS A 248 24.86 2.85 22.01
N LYS A 249 25.54 2.30 21.00
CA LYS A 249 26.53 3.04 20.21
C LYS A 249 25.94 4.12 19.33
N TYR A 250 24.79 3.85 18.70
CA TYR A 250 24.24 4.71 17.65
C TYR A 250 23.04 5.55 18.06
N LEU A 251 22.35 5.22 19.17
CA LEU A 251 21.27 6.03 19.69
C LEU A 251 21.83 7.15 20.58
N ALA A 252 21.48 8.37 20.29
CA ALA A 252 21.89 9.53 21.07
C ALA A 252 21.23 9.54 22.48
N ASN A 253 20.01 9.05 22.59
CA ASN A 253 19.26 8.92 23.85
C ASN A 253 18.28 7.75 23.73
N GLU A 254 18.65 6.61 24.26
CA GLU A 254 17.85 5.38 24.21
C GLU A 254 16.54 5.46 24.99
N TYR A 255 16.50 6.24 26.09
CA TYR A 255 15.31 6.42 26.91
C TYR A 255 14.22 7.24 26.24
N MET A 256 14.57 8.04 25.24
CA MET A 256 13.64 8.84 24.45
C MET A 256 13.33 8.21 23.07
N CYS A 257 13.95 7.07 22.76
CA CYS A 257 13.79 6.41 21.48
C CYS A 257 12.47 5.65 21.41
N ARG A 258 11.80 5.76 20.26
CA ARG A 258 10.71 4.87 19.88
C ARG A 258 11.21 4.00 18.75
N ALA A 259 11.34 2.70 19.02
CA ALA A 259 11.90 1.75 18.07
C ALA A 259 10.84 0.75 17.59
N LEU A 260 10.99 0.29 16.35
CA LEU A 260 10.21 -0.80 15.79
C LEU A 260 11.19 -1.85 15.27
N CYS A 261 11.07 -3.09 15.78
CA CYS A 261 11.91 -4.21 15.36
C CYS A 261 11.14 -5.10 14.37
N PHE A 262 11.75 -5.33 13.20
CA PHE A 262 11.25 -6.28 12.22
C PHE A 262 12.00 -7.61 12.35
N CYS A 263 11.28 -8.67 12.65
CA CYS A 263 11.82 -10.00 12.85
C CYS A 263 11.36 -10.95 11.73
N VAL A 264 12.08 -12.08 11.58
CA VAL A 264 11.84 -13.05 10.51
C VAL A 264 10.46 -13.72 10.64
N ASN A 265 10.09 -14.06 11.87
CA ASN A 265 8.78 -14.63 12.21
C ASN A 265 8.40 -14.27 13.65
N LYS A 266 7.21 -14.68 14.09
CA LYS A 266 6.68 -14.38 15.41
C LYS A 266 7.59 -14.90 16.54
N ARG A 267 8.10 -16.12 16.43
CA ARG A 267 9.01 -16.72 17.42
C ARG A 267 10.28 -15.88 17.60
N HIS A 268 10.87 -15.40 16.49
CA HIS A 268 12.03 -14.50 16.57
C HIS A 268 11.66 -13.16 17.20
N ALA A 269 10.45 -12.64 16.92
CA ALA A 269 10.00 -11.40 17.56
C ALA A 269 9.80 -11.57 19.07
N ASP A 270 9.19 -12.66 19.51
CA ASP A 270 9.00 -12.97 20.93
C ASP A 270 10.35 -13.12 21.63
N PHE A 271 11.30 -13.87 21.03
CA PHE A 271 12.67 -14.00 21.54
C PHE A 271 13.38 -12.64 21.67
N MET A 272 13.34 -11.81 20.63
CA MET A 272 13.98 -10.50 20.67
C MET A 272 13.34 -9.56 21.70
N ALA A 273 12.04 -9.60 21.87
CA ALA A 273 11.34 -8.83 22.90
C ALA A 273 11.80 -9.23 24.31
N GLU A 274 11.93 -10.54 24.58
CA GLU A 274 12.46 -11.05 25.83
C GLU A 274 13.91 -10.58 26.07
N GLN A 275 14.78 -10.74 25.06
CA GLN A 275 16.18 -10.35 25.21
C GLN A 275 16.34 -8.84 25.40
N LEU A 276 15.66 -7.99 24.60
CA LEU A 276 15.71 -6.54 24.76
C LEU A 276 15.22 -6.10 26.16
N SER A 277 14.15 -6.72 26.65
CA SER A 277 13.65 -6.45 28.02
C SER A 277 14.68 -6.78 29.12
N LEU A 278 15.50 -7.83 28.95
CA LEU A 278 16.59 -8.15 29.87
C LEU A 278 17.69 -7.09 29.90
N TYR A 279 17.87 -6.34 28.82
CA TYR A 279 18.82 -5.24 28.70
C TYR A 279 18.22 -3.86 29.01
N GLY A 280 16.93 -3.80 29.41
CA GLY A 280 16.27 -2.57 29.86
C GLY A 280 15.58 -1.74 28.76
N PHE A 281 15.36 -2.34 27.59
CA PHE A 281 14.57 -1.76 26.49
C PHE A 281 13.10 -2.12 26.54
#